data_32957118583c125e4895d4bbb2ef7eaa
#
_entry.id   32957118583c125e4895d4bbb2ef7eaa
#
_cell.length_a   1.000
_cell.length_b   1.000
_cell.length_c   1.000
_cell.angle_alpha   90.00
_cell.angle_beta   90.00
_cell.angle_gamma   90.00
#
_symmetry.space_group_name_H-M   'P 1'
#
loop_
_entity.id
_entity.type
_entity.pdbx_description
1 polymer ?
#
loop_
_entity_poly.entity_id
_entity_poly.type
_entity_poly.pdbx_seq_one_letter_code
_entity_poly.pdbx_strand_id
1 'polypeptide(L)'
;MPTSAIRLVRFTGRLLLALAAVAMLLVVFLALIALTDGAGSGLAAWLTTLGVGAVLAMWRGRRRTWPARLVPFLPVVVAAALTVSVCIPTVPTARRYPPALPFVTTQHWSLTTGSRVAVYHYPPANPRTRHPIPFVYLNGGPVRGISVLDHRFLQLLARQGYDVYAYEQAGGGRSDLLPMGQYTISRSVRDLAAFVDRLNKGKVDILGFSSGGVVLTRALADPSVAARLHRAIIAEPGPMDGPTAHITGHKGRKSARGLAPAVTGPRSTHVPRYAVAFGLMRLGLLTPDTGLIGQAEGDNAFTAADLGSDTSSAYCARDAHRIPAEDTAQNFSFSPAASLRVQQTVKDSPSITPQLRQSRTPAMLMIAECSSQVRQWATAILANDPAIQRTQYMPGVGHHMWNGLDDNNDRAAAVITAFLQAEPAPLPNYPTRDEIPTFLHDHK
;
A
#
# COMPACT_ATOMS: atom_id res chain seq x y z
N MET A 1 61.17 1.11 -9.63
CA MET A 1 59.80 0.57 -9.73
C MET A 1 59.56 0.20 -11.18
N PRO A 2 59.03 -1.00 -11.48
CA PRO A 2 58.79 -1.39 -12.84
C PRO A 2 57.72 -0.47 -13.50
N THR A 3 57.97 -0.10 -14.73
CA THR A 3 57.12 0.83 -15.54
C THR A 3 55.65 0.40 -15.62
N SER A 4 55.36 -0.88 -15.40
CA SER A 4 54.01 -1.47 -15.32
C SER A 4 53.24 -1.01 -14.08
N ALA A 5 53.88 -0.90 -12.92
CA ALA A 5 53.22 -0.47 -11.67
C ALA A 5 52.80 1.01 -11.75
N ILE A 6 53.62 1.86 -12.32
CA ILE A 6 53.26 3.27 -12.50
C ILE A 6 52.15 3.46 -13.50
N ARG A 7 52.09 2.61 -14.56
CA ARG A 7 50.98 2.63 -15.51
C ARG A 7 49.63 2.17 -14.87
N LEU A 8 49.70 1.15 -14.03
CA LEU A 8 48.53 0.64 -13.31
C LEU A 8 47.99 1.69 -12.33
N VAL A 9 48.84 2.31 -11.52
CA VAL A 9 48.43 3.38 -10.58
C VAL A 9 47.81 4.59 -11.31
N ARG A 10 48.38 4.98 -12.46
CA ARG A 10 47.81 6.06 -13.27
C ARG A 10 46.49 5.66 -13.92
N PHE A 11 46.31 4.41 -14.29
CA PHE A 11 45.04 3.91 -14.84
C PHE A 11 43.97 3.86 -13.76
N THR A 12 44.25 3.26 -12.60
CA THR A 12 43.29 3.20 -11.47
C THR A 12 42.91 4.59 -10.96
N GLY A 13 43.85 5.52 -10.84
CA GLY A 13 43.57 6.90 -10.45
C GLY A 13 42.62 7.62 -11.45
N ARG A 14 42.82 7.38 -12.75
CA ARG A 14 41.93 7.95 -13.79
C ARG A 14 40.53 7.34 -13.78
N LEU A 15 40.47 6.03 -13.54
CA LEU A 15 39.18 5.33 -13.41
C LEU A 15 38.40 5.85 -12.20
N LEU A 16 39.03 5.99 -11.05
CA LEU A 16 38.40 6.54 -9.84
C LEU A 16 37.93 7.99 -10.05
N LEU A 17 38.72 8.83 -10.72
CA LEU A 17 38.30 10.18 -11.06
C LEU A 17 37.11 10.21 -12.02
N ALA A 18 37.06 9.30 -12.99
CA ALA A 18 35.92 9.18 -13.90
C ALA A 18 34.63 8.73 -13.16
N LEU A 19 34.78 7.74 -12.28
CA LEU A 19 33.64 7.28 -11.44
C LEU A 19 33.16 8.38 -10.49
N ALA A 20 34.07 9.12 -9.86
CA ALA A 20 33.71 10.25 -9.01
C ALA A 20 33.00 11.36 -9.80
N ALA A 21 33.43 11.65 -11.03
CA ALA A 21 32.74 12.61 -11.91
C ALA A 21 31.35 12.15 -12.30
N VAL A 22 31.16 10.88 -12.64
CA VAL A 22 29.82 10.31 -12.92
C VAL A 22 28.94 10.40 -11.68
N ALA A 23 29.44 10.02 -10.50
CA ALA A 23 28.69 10.08 -9.25
C ALA A 23 28.27 11.53 -8.93
N MET A 24 29.18 12.49 -9.07
CA MET A 24 28.87 13.90 -8.86
C MET A 24 27.84 14.44 -9.85
N LEU A 25 27.93 14.06 -11.12
CA LEU A 25 26.95 14.43 -12.13
C LEU A 25 25.58 13.85 -11.82
N LEU A 26 25.48 12.62 -11.34
CA LEU A 26 24.22 12.01 -10.91
C LEU A 26 23.63 12.73 -9.69
N VAL A 27 24.46 13.08 -8.69
CA VAL A 27 24.01 13.85 -7.52
C VAL A 27 23.46 15.21 -7.93
N VAL A 28 24.14 15.93 -8.83
CA VAL A 28 23.67 17.21 -9.37
C VAL A 28 22.35 17.03 -10.12
N PHE A 29 22.23 15.99 -10.94
CA PHE A 29 20.96 15.69 -11.64
C PHE A 29 19.82 15.45 -10.66
N LEU A 30 20.01 14.62 -9.64
CA LEU A 30 18.98 14.33 -8.64
C LEU A 30 18.62 15.57 -7.82
N ALA A 31 19.60 16.39 -7.48
CA ALA A 31 19.37 17.66 -6.80
C ALA A 31 18.54 18.64 -7.66
N LEU A 32 18.84 18.73 -8.96
CA LEU A 32 18.10 19.60 -9.88
C LEU A 32 16.64 19.13 -10.04
N ILE A 33 16.39 17.82 -10.13
CA ILE A 33 15.03 17.28 -10.15
C ILE A 33 14.28 17.65 -8.85
N ALA A 34 14.93 17.49 -7.70
CA ALA A 34 14.34 17.81 -6.40
C ALA A 34 14.05 19.32 -6.21
N LEU A 35 14.87 20.18 -6.80
CA LEU A 35 14.73 21.63 -6.65
C LEU A 35 13.80 22.31 -7.68
N THR A 36 13.52 21.65 -8.79
CA THR A 36 12.80 22.30 -9.93
C THR A 36 11.34 21.86 -10.06
N ASP A 37 10.82 21.08 -9.13
CA ASP A 37 9.44 20.55 -9.11
C ASP A 37 8.96 19.97 -10.46
N GLY A 38 9.88 19.59 -11.34
CA GLY A 38 9.50 19.05 -12.65
C GLY A 38 10.61 18.35 -13.41
N ALA A 39 10.30 17.18 -13.99
CA ALA A 39 11.24 16.42 -14.80
C ALA A 39 11.75 17.20 -16.04
N GLY A 40 10.93 18.08 -16.60
CA GLY A 40 11.28 18.85 -17.81
C GLY A 40 12.35 19.91 -17.54
N SER A 41 12.19 20.70 -16.48
CA SER A 41 13.17 21.74 -16.11
C SER A 41 14.47 21.14 -15.55
N GLY A 42 14.37 20.06 -14.77
CA GLY A 42 15.51 19.29 -14.29
C GLY A 42 16.31 18.68 -15.44
N LEU A 43 15.64 18.13 -16.46
CA LEU A 43 16.26 17.58 -17.65
C LEU A 43 16.95 18.67 -18.48
N ALA A 44 16.33 19.83 -18.68
CA ALA A 44 16.92 20.95 -19.42
C ALA A 44 18.18 21.47 -18.73
N ALA A 45 18.15 21.68 -17.41
CA ALA A 45 19.30 22.08 -16.61
C ALA A 45 20.44 21.03 -16.67
N TRP A 46 20.08 19.76 -16.66
CA TRP A 46 21.02 18.65 -16.77
C TRP A 46 21.69 18.58 -18.14
N LEU A 47 20.92 18.68 -19.24
CA LEU A 47 21.48 18.70 -20.59
C LEU A 47 22.42 19.88 -20.79
N THR A 48 22.11 21.04 -20.21
CA THR A 48 23.01 22.19 -20.17
C THR A 48 24.32 21.87 -19.46
N THR A 49 24.26 21.23 -18.30
CA THR A 49 25.43 20.80 -17.51
C THR A 49 26.30 19.80 -18.29
N LEU A 50 25.65 18.83 -18.96
CA LEU A 50 26.36 17.86 -19.81
C LEU A 50 27.00 18.56 -21.03
N GLY A 51 26.32 19.52 -21.63
CA GLY A 51 26.85 20.32 -22.74
C GLY A 51 28.11 21.09 -22.34
N VAL A 52 28.08 21.76 -21.20
CA VAL A 52 29.25 22.47 -20.64
C VAL A 52 30.38 21.50 -20.34
N GLY A 53 30.11 20.37 -19.72
CA GLY A 53 31.08 19.31 -19.44
C GLY A 53 31.75 18.78 -20.72
N ALA A 54 30.96 18.57 -21.78
CA ALA A 54 31.47 18.15 -23.09
C ALA A 54 32.38 19.20 -23.74
N VAL A 55 32.01 20.48 -23.70
CA VAL A 55 32.83 21.58 -24.21
C VAL A 55 34.17 21.67 -23.47
N LEU A 56 34.15 21.58 -22.13
CA LEU A 56 35.39 21.61 -21.31
C LEU A 56 36.27 20.39 -21.60
N ALA A 57 35.70 19.23 -21.85
CA ALA A 57 36.45 18.02 -22.20
C ALA A 57 37.08 18.13 -23.59
N MET A 58 36.40 18.74 -24.58
CA MET A 58 36.94 19.04 -25.90
C MET A 58 38.09 20.02 -25.83
N TRP A 59 37.96 21.07 -25.03
CA TRP A 59 39.00 22.09 -24.89
C TRP A 59 40.31 21.51 -24.31
N ARG A 60 40.22 20.62 -23.33
CA ARG A 60 41.37 19.90 -22.76
C ARG A 60 41.97 18.85 -23.69
N GLY A 61 41.20 18.32 -24.64
CA GLY A 61 41.58 17.24 -25.57
C GLY A 61 42.40 17.69 -26.80
N ARG A 62 42.53 19.00 -27.06
CA ARG A 62 43.10 19.52 -28.32
C ARG A 62 44.53 19.06 -28.66
N ARG A 63 45.30 18.51 -27.73
CA ARG A 63 46.70 18.08 -27.95
C ARG A 63 46.89 16.56 -27.93
N ARG A 64 45.82 15.74 -28.08
CA ARG A 64 45.87 14.27 -27.98
C ARG A 64 45.54 13.59 -29.30
N THR A 65 46.05 12.34 -29.48
CA THR A 65 45.66 11.47 -30.59
C THR A 65 44.18 11.17 -30.58
N TRP A 66 43.60 10.87 -31.74
CA TRP A 66 42.15 10.74 -31.94
C TRP A 66 41.45 9.82 -30.90
N PRO A 67 41.91 8.58 -30.61
CA PRO A 67 41.26 7.75 -29.61
C PRO A 67 41.41 8.33 -28.17
N ALA A 68 42.53 9.02 -27.85
CA ALA A 68 42.72 9.63 -26.56
C ALA A 68 41.87 10.91 -26.35
N ARG A 69 41.30 11.48 -27.41
CA ARG A 69 40.32 12.59 -27.33
C ARG A 69 38.93 12.12 -26.88
N LEU A 70 38.58 10.85 -27.12
CA LEU A 70 37.27 10.30 -26.77
C LEU A 70 37.16 9.87 -25.31
N VAL A 71 38.28 9.50 -24.68
CA VAL A 71 38.27 9.03 -23.27
C VAL A 71 37.63 10.02 -22.29
N PRO A 72 37.85 11.35 -22.37
CA PRO A 72 37.16 12.32 -21.47
C PRO A 72 35.64 12.38 -21.62
N PHE A 73 35.09 11.90 -22.74
CA PHE A 73 33.66 11.90 -22.98
C PHE A 73 32.95 10.67 -22.39
N LEU A 74 33.69 9.61 -22.06
CA LEU A 74 33.11 8.38 -21.55
C LEU A 74 32.24 8.63 -20.29
N PRO A 75 32.67 9.41 -19.28
CA PRO A 75 31.81 9.76 -18.13
C PRO A 75 30.55 10.51 -18.55
N VAL A 76 30.65 11.41 -19.52
CA VAL A 76 29.51 12.19 -20.03
C VAL A 76 28.52 11.27 -20.74
N VAL A 77 29.00 10.34 -21.58
CA VAL A 77 28.14 9.37 -22.28
C VAL A 77 27.46 8.43 -21.28
N VAL A 78 28.19 7.94 -20.28
CA VAL A 78 27.62 7.08 -19.23
C VAL A 78 26.58 7.84 -18.42
N ALA A 79 26.88 9.07 -18.02
CA ALA A 79 25.92 9.91 -17.29
C ALA A 79 24.67 10.22 -18.13
N ALA A 80 24.84 10.50 -19.44
CA ALA A 80 23.72 10.70 -20.36
C ALA A 80 22.86 9.44 -20.52
N ALA A 81 23.49 8.27 -20.68
CA ALA A 81 22.77 7.00 -20.79
C ALA A 81 21.99 6.67 -19.52
N LEU A 82 22.58 6.88 -18.33
CA LEU A 82 21.89 6.71 -17.06
C LEU A 82 20.73 7.71 -16.90
N THR A 83 20.95 8.98 -17.27
CA THR A 83 19.90 10.00 -17.28
C THR A 83 18.72 9.60 -18.17
N VAL A 84 19.01 9.19 -19.40
CA VAL A 84 18.01 8.71 -20.35
C VAL A 84 17.23 7.53 -19.77
N SER A 85 17.93 6.57 -19.16
CA SER A 85 17.27 5.40 -18.53
C SER A 85 16.38 5.77 -17.34
N VAL A 86 16.67 6.87 -16.65
CA VAL A 86 15.83 7.41 -15.56
C VAL A 86 14.68 8.24 -16.10
N CYS A 87 14.84 8.91 -17.25
CA CYS A 87 13.82 9.81 -17.80
C CYS A 87 12.78 9.09 -18.69
N ILE A 88 13.11 7.94 -19.28
CA ILE A 88 12.21 7.23 -20.19
C ILE A 88 11.25 6.33 -19.40
N PRO A 89 9.91 6.52 -19.50
CA PRO A 89 8.94 5.61 -18.96
C PRO A 89 9.02 4.23 -19.62
N THR A 90 8.99 3.17 -18.83
CA THR A 90 8.97 1.77 -19.32
C THR A 90 7.63 1.07 -19.08
N VAL A 91 6.72 1.74 -18.39
CA VAL A 91 5.31 1.36 -18.27
C VAL A 91 4.43 2.53 -18.75
N PRO A 92 3.15 2.30 -19.06
CA PRO A 92 2.25 3.36 -19.44
C PRO A 92 2.16 4.48 -18.41
N THR A 93 2.19 5.72 -18.88
CA THR A 93 2.00 6.92 -18.04
C THR A 93 0.52 7.20 -17.74
N ALA A 94 -0.38 6.66 -18.56
CA ALA A 94 -1.82 6.68 -18.29
C ALA A 94 -2.20 5.55 -17.33
N ARG A 95 -3.17 5.82 -16.45
CA ARG A 95 -3.65 4.84 -15.49
C ARG A 95 -4.25 3.62 -16.19
N ARG A 96 -3.84 2.44 -15.74
CA ARG A 96 -4.46 1.17 -16.09
C ARG A 96 -5.41 0.74 -14.98
N TYR A 97 -6.61 0.37 -15.38
CA TYR A 97 -7.57 -0.23 -14.45
C TYR A 97 -7.45 -1.75 -14.51
N PRO A 98 -7.68 -2.45 -13.38
CA PRO A 98 -7.77 -3.89 -13.39
C PRO A 98 -8.87 -4.35 -14.35
N PRO A 99 -8.78 -5.56 -14.94
CA PRO A 99 -9.85 -6.12 -15.76
C PRO A 99 -11.19 -6.14 -15.02
N ALA A 100 -12.28 -5.92 -15.74
CA ALA A 100 -13.61 -6.09 -15.16
C ALA A 100 -13.82 -7.57 -14.80
N LEU A 101 -14.29 -7.81 -13.58
CA LEU A 101 -14.69 -9.15 -13.18
C LEU A 101 -16.08 -9.45 -13.75
N PRO A 102 -16.29 -10.59 -14.44
CA PRO A 102 -17.53 -10.87 -15.15
C PRO A 102 -18.74 -11.03 -14.23
N PHE A 103 -18.52 -11.26 -12.94
CA PHE A 103 -19.55 -11.51 -11.92
C PHE A 103 -19.83 -10.29 -11.03
N VAL A 104 -19.25 -9.11 -11.34
CA VAL A 104 -19.37 -7.90 -10.52
C VAL A 104 -19.56 -6.67 -11.40
N THR A 105 -20.60 -5.90 -11.11
CA THR A 105 -20.83 -4.61 -11.75
C THR A 105 -20.19 -3.49 -10.93
N THR A 106 -19.35 -2.69 -11.58
CA THR A 106 -18.74 -1.50 -10.98
C THR A 106 -19.64 -0.29 -11.24
N GLN A 107 -20.00 0.42 -10.18
CA GLN A 107 -20.61 1.75 -10.25
C GLN A 107 -19.57 2.80 -9.82
N HIS A 108 -19.78 4.06 -10.19
CA HIS A 108 -18.95 5.15 -9.68
C HIS A 108 -19.84 6.17 -8.97
N TRP A 109 -19.47 6.47 -7.73
CA TRP A 109 -20.17 7.46 -6.93
C TRP A 109 -19.30 8.65 -6.61
N SER A 110 -19.82 9.85 -6.87
CA SER A 110 -19.21 11.11 -6.39
C SER A 110 -19.68 11.35 -4.96
N LEU A 111 -18.73 11.41 -4.05
CA LEU A 111 -18.97 11.70 -2.63
C LEU A 111 -18.96 13.21 -2.39
N THR A 112 -19.62 13.66 -1.34
CA THR A 112 -19.65 15.08 -0.93
C THR A 112 -18.26 15.63 -0.57
N THR A 113 -17.32 14.76 -0.28
CA THR A 113 -15.91 15.09 -0.08
C THR A 113 -15.16 15.45 -1.36
N GLY A 114 -15.75 15.23 -2.54
CA GLY A 114 -15.12 15.39 -3.85
C GLY A 114 -14.39 14.12 -4.36
N SER A 115 -14.36 13.03 -3.59
CA SER A 115 -13.87 11.74 -4.07
C SER A 115 -14.88 11.11 -5.03
N ARG A 116 -14.40 10.53 -6.14
CA ARG A 116 -15.19 9.68 -7.01
C ARG A 116 -14.69 8.24 -6.85
N VAL A 117 -15.52 7.40 -6.23
CA VAL A 117 -15.15 6.05 -5.80
C VAL A 117 -15.86 4.97 -6.62
N ALA A 118 -15.16 3.87 -6.88
CA ALA A 118 -15.75 2.68 -7.46
C ALA A 118 -16.51 1.91 -6.36
N VAL A 119 -17.73 1.54 -6.67
CA VAL A 119 -18.66 0.92 -5.74
C VAL A 119 -19.18 -0.40 -6.31
N TYR A 120 -19.30 -1.37 -5.43
CA TYR A 120 -19.79 -2.71 -5.71
C TYR A 120 -20.97 -3.00 -4.81
N HIS A 121 -22.03 -3.55 -5.39
CA HIS A 121 -23.23 -3.95 -4.66
C HIS A 121 -23.52 -5.42 -4.93
N TYR A 122 -23.71 -6.17 -3.86
CA TYR A 122 -24.08 -7.57 -3.87
C TYR A 122 -25.42 -7.69 -3.15
N PRO A 123 -26.54 -7.73 -3.89
CA PRO A 123 -27.86 -7.86 -3.30
C PRO A 123 -28.01 -9.22 -2.64
N PRO A 124 -28.84 -9.34 -1.58
CA PRO A 124 -29.11 -10.62 -0.96
C PRO A 124 -29.70 -11.61 -1.96
N ALA A 125 -29.19 -12.83 -1.96
CA ALA A 125 -29.63 -13.86 -2.92
C ALA A 125 -31.16 -14.17 -2.81
N ASN A 126 -31.70 -14.05 -1.60
CA ASN A 126 -33.12 -14.16 -1.35
C ASN A 126 -33.63 -12.89 -0.64
N PRO A 127 -34.44 -12.05 -1.30
CA PRO A 127 -34.99 -10.85 -0.69
C PRO A 127 -35.83 -11.09 0.57
N ARG A 128 -36.43 -12.29 0.70
CA ARG A 128 -37.30 -12.65 1.85
C ARG A 128 -36.50 -12.92 3.13
N THR A 129 -35.22 -13.29 2.99
CA THR A 129 -34.29 -13.54 4.12
C THR A 129 -33.34 -12.41 4.31
N ARG A 130 -33.60 -11.25 3.73
CA ARG A 130 -32.72 -10.08 3.81
C ARG A 130 -32.57 -9.59 5.24
N HIS A 131 -31.33 -9.42 5.68
CA HIS A 131 -31.04 -8.74 6.92
C HIS A 131 -31.42 -7.26 6.84
N PRO A 132 -32.01 -6.68 7.90
CA PRO A 132 -32.54 -5.31 7.86
C PRO A 132 -31.45 -4.24 7.75
N ILE A 133 -30.25 -4.54 8.25
CA ILE A 133 -29.12 -3.60 8.26
C ILE A 133 -28.21 -3.92 7.07
N PRO A 134 -27.88 -2.93 6.21
CA PRO A 134 -26.93 -3.14 5.12
C PRO A 134 -25.52 -3.34 5.66
N PHE A 135 -24.75 -4.15 4.95
CA PHE A 135 -23.36 -4.45 5.31
C PHE A 135 -22.39 -3.70 4.40
N VAL A 136 -21.41 -3.03 4.98
CA VAL A 136 -20.36 -2.29 4.26
C VAL A 136 -19.02 -2.96 4.47
N TYR A 137 -18.30 -3.19 3.39
CA TYR A 137 -16.90 -3.66 3.40
C TYR A 137 -15.95 -2.55 3.04
N LEU A 138 -14.94 -2.34 3.88
CA LEU A 138 -13.84 -1.41 3.68
C LEU A 138 -12.54 -2.20 3.57
N ASN A 139 -11.99 -2.25 2.35
CA ASN A 139 -10.82 -3.06 2.05
C ASN A 139 -9.52 -2.56 2.68
N GLY A 140 -8.54 -3.45 2.70
CA GLY A 140 -7.16 -3.16 3.09
C GLY A 140 -6.40 -2.32 2.06
N GLY A 141 -5.16 -2.09 2.33
CA GLY A 141 -4.26 -1.38 1.42
C GLY A 141 -3.23 -0.56 2.19
N PRO A 142 -3.39 0.72 2.48
CA PRO A 142 -4.37 1.69 1.96
C PRO A 142 -4.24 1.95 0.47
N VAL A 143 -5.27 2.54 -0.13
CA VAL A 143 -5.29 2.95 -1.53
C VAL A 143 -5.04 1.77 -2.49
N ARG A 144 -5.79 0.70 -2.28
CA ARG A 144 -5.73 -0.55 -3.07
C ARG A 144 -7.11 -0.91 -3.60
N GLY A 145 -7.17 -1.62 -4.73
CA GLY A 145 -8.39 -2.21 -5.24
C GLY A 145 -8.88 -3.40 -4.39
N ILE A 146 -10.15 -3.74 -4.52
CA ILE A 146 -10.74 -4.93 -3.91
C ILE A 146 -10.31 -6.16 -4.69
N SER A 147 -9.83 -7.18 -3.99
CA SER A 147 -9.30 -8.40 -4.60
C SER A 147 -10.41 -9.33 -5.09
N VAL A 148 -10.07 -10.26 -5.98
CA VAL A 148 -11.00 -11.33 -6.43
C VAL A 148 -11.50 -12.15 -5.25
N LEU A 149 -10.62 -12.45 -4.29
CA LEU A 149 -10.99 -13.21 -3.09
C LEU A 149 -11.94 -12.41 -2.20
N ASP A 150 -11.71 -11.11 -2.02
CA ASP A 150 -12.66 -10.24 -1.33
C ASP A 150 -14.02 -10.24 -2.02
N HIS A 151 -14.04 -10.06 -3.34
CA HIS A 151 -15.31 -10.10 -4.10
C HIS A 151 -16.08 -11.41 -3.91
N ARG A 152 -15.42 -12.56 -3.93
CA ARG A 152 -16.02 -13.87 -3.68
C ARG A 152 -16.54 -13.99 -2.26
N PHE A 153 -15.78 -13.51 -1.29
CA PHE A 153 -16.20 -13.49 0.10
C PHE A 153 -17.45 -12.62 0.32
N LEU A 154 -17.48 -11.43 -0.29
CA LEU A 154 -18.65 -10.55 -0.21
C LEU A 154 -19.89 -11.16 -0.86
N GLN A 155 -19.73 -11.90 -1.96
CA GLN A 155 -20.82 -12.69 -2.53
C GLN A 155 -21.30 -13.81 -1.60
N LEU A 156 -20.40 -14.42 -0.82
CA LEU A 156 -20.79 -15.42 0.17
C LEU A 156 -21.70 -14.80 1.22
N LEU A 157 -21.34 -13.62 1.77
CA LEU A 157 -22.20 -12.90 2.71
C LEU A 157 -23.54 -12.51 2.10
N ALA A 158 -23.57 -12.10 0.84
CA ALA A 158 -24.82 -11.80 0.13
C ALA A 158 -25.72 -13.04 -0.02
N ARG A 159 -25.14 -14.22 -0.26
CA ARG A 159 -25.89 -15.49 -0.27
C ARG A 159 -26.49 -15.83 1.10
N GLN A 160 -25.86 -15.37 2.18
CA GLN A 160 -26.39 -15.51 3.55
C GLN A 160 -27.48 -14.47 3.91
N GLY A 161 -27.87 -13.61 2.96
CA GLY A 161 -28.96 -12.66 3.12
C GLY A 161 -28.54 -11.21 3.42
N TYR A 162 -27.27 -10.91 3.46
CA TYR A 162 -26.79 -9.53 3.64
C TYR A 162 -26.90 -8.71 2.36
N ASP A 163 -27.33 -7.45 2.49
CA ASP A 163 -27.26 -6.44 1.42
C ASP A 163 -25.89 -5.78 1.48
N VAL A 164 -24.96 -6.32 0.70
CA VAL A 164 -23.53 -6.00 0.85
C VAL A 164 -23.10 -4.89 -0.10
N TYR A 165 -22.43 -3.88 0.43
CA TYR A 165 -21.82 -2.79 -0.31
C TYR A 165 -20.31 -2.76 -0.02
N ALA A 166 -19.55 -2.46 -1.05
CA ALA A 166 -18.12 -2.23 -0.92
C ALA A 166 -17.70 -1.05 -1.79
N TYR A 167 -16.68 -0.32 -1.40
CA TYR A 167 -16.07 0.70 -2.25
C TYR A 167 -14.55 0.65 -2.16
N GLU A 168 -13.90 1.00 -3.24
CA GLU A 168 -12.46 1.19 -3.27
C GLU A 168 -12.14 2.59 -2.82
N GLN A 169 -11.21 2.72 -1.87
CA GLN A 169 -10.78 4.03 -1.39
C GLN A 169 -10.26 4.87 -2.55
N ALA A 170 -10.42 6.20 -2.45
CA ALA A 170 -9.94 7.11 -3.49
C ALA A 170 -8.50 6.82 -3.87
N GLY A 171 -8.22 6.73 -5.18
CA GLY A 171 -6.93 6.35 -5.74
C GLY A 171 -6.66 4.85 -5.85
N GLY A 172 -7.39 3.99 -5.13
CA GLY A 172 -7.27 2.53 -5.24
C GLY A 172 -8.12 1.96 -6.36
N GLY A 173 -7.72 0.81 -6.91
CA GLY A 173 -8.50 0.06 -7.88
C GLY A 173 -9.02 0.91 -9.04
N ARG A 174 -10.34 1.01 -9.14
CA ARG A 174 -11.07 1.76 -10.16
C ARG A 174 -11.53 3.15 -9.69
N SER A 175 -11.29 3.52 -8.41
CA SER A 175 -11.59 4.85 -7.89
C SER A 175 -10.68 5.91 -8.49
N ASP A 176 -11.18 7.13 -8.67
CA ASP A 176 -10.40 8.21 -9.26
C ASP A 176 -9.23 8.63 -8.35
N LEU A 177 -8.17 9.14 -8.98
CA LEU A 177 -7.02 9.69 -8.28
C LEU A 177 -7.39 11.03 -7.61
N LEU A 178 -6.74 11.30 -6.50
CA LEU A 178 -6.78 12.61 -5.83
C LEU A 178 -5.42 13.30 -5.99
N PRO A 179 -5.37 14.62 -5.88
CA PRO A 179 -4.13 15.33 -5.63
C PRO A 179 -3.41 14.74 -4.40
N MET A 180 -2.09 14.58 -4.47
CA MET A 180 -1.32 13.84 -3.48
C MET A 180 -1.50 14.36 -2.05
N GLY A 181 -1.59 15.67 -1.86
CA GLY A 181 -1.83 16.28 -0.54
C GLY A 181 -3.18 15.91 0.09
N GLN A 182 -4.12 15.37 -0.68
CA GLN A 182 -5.43 14.95 -0.19
C GLN A 182 -5.48 13.50 0.32
N TYR A 183 -4.44 12.70 0.07
CA TYR A 183 -4.34 11.36 0.62
C TYR A 183 -3.97 11.40 2.10
N THR A 184 -4.98 11.46 2.95
CA THR A 184 -4.83 11.48 4.41
C THR A 184 -5.78 10.51 5.05
N ILE A 185 -5.41 9.99 6.22
CA ILE A 185 -6.30 9.10 6.99
C ILE A 185 -7.61 9.82 7.37
N SER A 186 -7.56 11.10 7.69
CA SER A 186 -8.76 11.90 7.97
C SER A 186 -9.66 12.04 6.75
N ARG A 187 -9.10 12.10 5.52
CA ARG A 187 -9.89 12.08 4.30
C ARG A 187 -10.58 10.73 4.12
N SER A 188 -9.89 9.62 4.36
CA SER A 188 -10.48 8.28 4.26
C SER A 188 -11.66 8.10 5.23
N VAL A 189 -11.57 8.65 6.45
CA VAL A 189 -12.68 8.64 7.41
C VAL A 189 -13.86 9.49 6.93
N ARG A 190 -13.63 10.68 6.38
CA ARG A 190 -14.70 11.50 5.80
C ARG A 190 -15.33 10.86 4.57
N ASP A 191 -14.55 10.20 3.72
CA ASP A 191 -15.06 9.47 2.56
C ASP A 191 -15.95 8.31 2.99
N LEU A 192 -15.58 7.59 4.06
CA LEU A 192 -16.45 6.57 4.65
C LEU A 192 -17.78 7.15 5.13
N ALA A 193 -17.76 8.25 5.88
CA ALA A 193 -18.97 8.92 6.34
C ALA A 193 -19.86 9.35 5.17
N ALA A 194 -19.29 9.99 4.16
CA ALA A 194 -19.99 10.42 2.97
C ALA A 194 -20.54 9.25 2.13
N PHE A 195 -19.84 8.10 2.12
CA PHE A 195 -20.31 6.89 1.48
C PHE A 195 -21.54 6.31 2.19
N VAL A 196 -21.51 6.22 3.52
CA VAL A 196 -22.64 5.72 4.31
C VAL A 196 -23.84 6.66 4.18
N ASP A 197 -23.62 7.98 4.23
CA ASP A 197 -24.70 8.95 4.00
C ASP A 197 -25.34 8.79 2.61
N ARG A 198 -24.52 8.55 1.59
CA ARG A 198 -25.02 8.36 0.22
C ARG A 198 -25.81 7.05 0.05
N LEU A 199 -25.52 6.01 0.82
CA LEU A 199 -26.35 4.79 0.85
C LEU A 199 -27.79 5.10 1.25
N ASN A 200 -27.99 6.13 2.09
CA ASN A 200 -29.29 6.58 2.59
C ASN A 200 -30.16 5.42 3.14
N LYS A 201 -29.56 4.52 3.89
CA LYS A 201 -30.18 3.31 4.45
C LYS A 201 -30.15 3.28 5.99
N GLY A 202 -29.92 4.45 6.62
CA GLY A 202 -29.73 4.55 8.06
C GLY A 202 -28.39 4.03 8.51
N LYS A 203 -28.34 3.32 9.64
CA LYS A 203 -27.10 2.74 10.16
C LYS A 203 -26.69 1.51 9.33
N VAL A 204 -25.38 1.26 9.31
CA VAL A 204 -24.78 0.13 8.61
C VAL A 204 -23.99 -0.76 9.56
N ASP A 205 -23.94 -2.05 9.27
CA ASP A 205 -22.90 -2.94 9.77
C ASP A 205 -21.67 -2.80 8.89
N ILE A 206 -20.48 -2.78 9.50
CA ILE A 206 -19.26 -2.51 8.74
C ILE A 206 -18.13 -3.45 9.11
N LEU A 207 -17.44 -3.96 8.10
CA LEU A 207 -16.18 -4.70 8.23
C LEU A 207 -15.05 -3.85 7.64
N GLY A 208 -14.09 -3.46 8.48
CA GLY A 208 -12.84 -2.85 8.06
C GLY A 208 -11.69 -3.86 8.12
N PHE A 209 -11.08 -4.13 6.98
CA PHE A 209 -9.96 -5.07 6.87
C PHE A 209 -8.63 -4.33 6.75
N SER A 210 -7.61 -4.73 7.53
CA SER A 210 -6.25 -4.20 7.45
C SER A 210 -6.24 -2.67 7.58
N SER A 211 -5.84 -1.93 6.56
CA SER A 211 -5.94 -0.47 6.51
C SER A 211 -7.40 0.04 6.61
N GLY A 212 -8.37 -0.71 6.08
CA GLY A 212 -9.79 -0.44 6.31
C GLY A 212 -10.15 -0.53 7.78
N GLY A 213 -9.51 -1.43 8.54
CA GLY A 213 -9.61 -1.50 10.00
C GLY A 213 -9.07 -0.26 10.69
N VAL A 214 -8.00 0.35 10.17
CA VAL A 214 -7.49 1.65 10.69
C VAL A 214 -8.51 2.76 10.48
N VAL A 215 -9.08 2.87 9.27
CA VAL A 215 -10.12 3.87 8.98
C VAL A 215 -11.33 3.65 9.87
N LEU A 216 -11.76 2.40 10.07
CA LEU A 216 -12.90 2.06 10.91
C LEU A 216 -12.64 2.38 12.39
N THR A 217 -11.46 2.04 12.93
CA THR A 217 -11.10 2.37 14.32
C THR A 217 -11.15 3.89 14.55
N ARG A 218 -10.68 4.68 13.59
CA ARG A 218 -10.77 6.14 13.66
C ARG A 218 -12.20 6.66 13.48
N ALA A 219 -13.01 5.99 12.70
CA ALA A 219 -14.44 6.30 12.59
C ALA A 219 -15.20 6.04 13.91
N LEU A 220 -14.81 5.00 14.65
CA LEU A 220 -15.35 4.72 15.99
C LEU A 220 -14.94 5.76 17.03
N ALA A 221 -13.76 6.36 16.86
CA ALA A 221 -13.29 7.47 17.70
C ALA A 221 -13.92 8.84 17.35
N ASP A 222 -14.63 8.94 16.22
CA ASP A 222 -15.36 10.15 15.81
C ASP A 222 -16.87 9.95 16.06
N PRO A 223 -17.46 10.62 17.07
CA PRO A 223 -18.88 10.43 17.40
C PRO A 223 -19.83 10.71 16.23
N SER A 224 -19.46 11.64 15.36
CA SER A 224 -20.28 12.00 14.21
C SER A 224 -20.33 10.88 13.18
N VAL A 225 -19.24 10.15 12.99
CA VAL A 225 -19.15 9.00 12.07
C VAL A 225 -19.69 7.74 12.74
N ALA A 226 -19.34 7.51 14.01
CA ALA A 226 -19.80 6.37 14.80
C ALA A 226 -21.34 6.30 14.89
N ALA A 227 -22.02 7.45 14.92
CA ALA A 227 -23.49 7.51 14.92
C ALA A 227 -24.14 6.83 13.70
N ARG A 228 -23.41 6.67 12.60
CA ARG A 228 -23.86 6.00 11.36
C ARG A 228 -23.66 4.48 11.40
N LEU A 229 -22.98 3.97 12.39
CA LEU A 229 -22.63 2.56 12.49
C LEU A 229 -23.58 1.84 13.44
N HIS A 230 -24.00 0.63 13.07
CA HIS A 230 -24.79 -0.26 13.92
C HIS A 230 -23.86 -1.22 14.67
N ARG A 231 -23.04 -1.98 13.95
CA ARG A 231 -21.99 -2.84 14.49
C ARG A 231 -20.72 -2.71 13.65
N ALA A 232 -19.57 -2.87 14.27
CA ALA A 232 -18.27 -2.74 13.64
C ALA A 232 -17.45 -4.03 13.79
N ILE A 233 -16.79 -4.45 12.73
CA ILE A 233 -15.88 -5.58 12.71
C ILE A 233 -14.53 -5.08 12.25
N ILE A 234 -13.53 -5.15 13.12
CA ILE A 234 -12.17 -4.70 12.85
C ILE A 234 -11.32 -5.95 12.62
N ALA A 235 -11.01 -6.24 11.37
CA ALA A 235 -10.27 -7.43 10.99
C ALA A 235 -8.83 -7.09 10.63
N GLU A 236 -7.88 -7.71 11.33
CA GLU A 236 -6.45 -7.56 11.04
C GLU A 236 -5.98 -6.10 10.91
N PRO A 237 -6.30 -5.20 11.86
CA PRO A 237 -6.06 -3.77 11.71
C PRO A 237 -4.59 -3.41 11.67
N GLY A 238 -4.28 -2.29 10.98
CA GLY A 238 -3.02 -1.58 11.14
C GLY A 238 -2.97 -0.70 12.40
N PRO A 239 -1.91 0.13 12.56
CA PRO A 239 -1.81 1.06 13.69
C PRO A 239 -2.92 2.12 13.63
N MET A 240 -3.53 2.40 14.77
CA MET A 240 -4.66 3.34 14.83
C MET A 240 -4.23 4.82 14.83
N ASP A 241 -3.02 5.13 15.28
CA ASP A 241 -2.49 6.48 15.44
C ASP A 241 -0.96 6.51 15.49
N GLY A 242 -0.36 7.69 15.68
CA GLY A 242 1.09 7.87 15.78
C GLY A 242 1.73 7.04 16.89
N PRO A 243 1.25 7.10 18.15
CA PRO A 243 1.78 6.28 19.22
C PRO A 243 1.78 4.79 18.91
N THR A 244 0.68 4.25 18.35
CA THR A 244 0.59 2.83 17.99
C THR A 244 1.45 2.47 16.78
N ALA A 245 1.65 3.40 15.85
CA ALA A 245 2.55 3.19 14.69
C ALA A 245 4.02 3.04 15.10
N HIS A 246 4.40 3.53 16.27
CA HIS A 246 5.73 3.40 16.85
C HIS A 246 5.88 2.18 17.78
N ILE A 247 4.81 1.40 18.02
CA ILE A 247 4.93 0.13 18.74
C ILE A 247 5.73 -0.84 17.87
N THR A 248 7.03 -0.88 18.08
CA THR A 248 7.94 -1.85 17.48
C THR A 248 7.99 -3.08 18.37
N GLY A 249 7.01 -3.94 18.26
CA GLY A 249 7.09 -5.25 18.87
C GLY A 249 7.81 -6.21 17.95
N HIS A 250 8.84 -6.80 18.47
CA HIS A 250 9.77 -7.75 17.88
C HIS A 250 10.74 -7.17 16.85
N LYS A 251 12.01 -7.32 17.20
CA LYS A 251 13.13 -7.42 16.24
C LYS A 251 12.98 -8.70 15.37
N GLY A 252 11.76 -9.08 15.05
CA GLY A 252 11.46 -10.11 14.08
C GLY A 252 11.78 -9.56 12.71
N ARG A 253 12.79 -10.12 12.08
CA ARG A 253 13.28 -9.90 10.72
C ARG A 253 12.84 -8.55 10.18
N LYS A 254 13.76 -7.60 10.12
CA LYS A 254 13.59 -6.37 9.33
C LYS A 254 12.98 -6.83 8.01
N SER A 255 11.68 -6.65 7.88
CA SER A 255 11.04 -6.86 6.60
C SER A 255 11.73 -5.86 5.69
N ALA A 256 12.64 -6.34 4.87
CA ALA A 256 13.24 -5.60 3.75
C ALA A 256 12.14 -5.15 2.76
N ARG A 257 10.91 -5.36 3.10
CA ARG A 257 9.66 -5.27 2.35
C ARG A 257 9.13 -3.87 2.10
N GLY A 258 9.89 -2.82 2.37
CA GLY A 258 9.47 -1.48 1.94
C GLY A 258 9.88 -1.14 0.51
N LEU A 259 11.03 -1.63 0.02
CA LEU A 259 11.52 -1.40 -1.34
C LEU A 259 12.17 -2.65 -1.97
N ALA A 260 12.50 -3.66 -1.16
CA ALA A 260 13.14 -4.86 -1.68
C ALA A 260 12.29 -5.57 -2.76
N PRO A 261 10.95 -5.69 -2.68
CA PRO A 261 10.16 -6.22 -3.78
C PRO A 261 10.20 -5.33 -5.02
N ALA A 262 10.25 -4.01 -4.86
CA ALA A 262 10.38 -3.09 -5.99
C ALA A 262 11.76 -3.18 -6.67
N VAL A 263 12.80 -3.55 -5.92
CA VAL A 263 14.17 -3.71 -6.43
C VAL A 263 14.44 -5.17 -6.87
N THR A 264 13.79 -6.15 -6.23
CA THR A 264 13.98 -7.59 -6.51
C THR A 264 12.80 -8.23 -7.26
N GLY A 265 11.73 -7.48 -7.52
CA GLY A 265 10.55 -7.92 -8.24
C GLY A 265 10.79 -8.20 -9.73
N PRO A 266 9.77 -8.59 -10.49
CA PRO A 266 9.91 -8.93 -11.90
C PRO A 266 10.49 -7.76 -12.72
N ARG A 267 11.07 -8.09 -13.84
CA ARG A 267 11.92 -7.27 -14.74
C ARG A 267 11.58 -5.78 -14.89
N SER A 268 10.33 -5.38 -14.67
CA SER A 268 9.89 -3.97 -14.76
C SER A 268 10.44 -3.06 -13.66
N THR A 269 10.82 -3.61 -12.49
CA THR A 269 11.29 -2.85 -11.33
C THR A 269 12.81 -2.73 -11.23
N HIS A 270 13.55 -3.48 -12.05
CA HIS A 270 15.00 -3.29 -12.19
C HIS A 270 15.36 -2.05 -13.03
N VAL A 271 14.37 -1.31 -13.47
CA VAL A 271 14.57 -0.11 -14.26
C VAL A 271 15.05 1.03 -13.35
N PRO A 272 16.19 1.66 -13.66
CA PRO A 272 16.78 2.72 -12.84
C PRO A 272 15.80 3.85 -12.49
N ARG A 273 14.87 4.17 -13.40
CA ARG A 273 13.82 5.17 -13.22
C ARG A 273 12.99 4.95 -11.94
N TYR A 274 12.46 3.75 -11.76
CA TYR A 274 11.58 3.46 -10.62
C TYR A 274 12.37 3.24 -9.33
N ALA A 275 13.55 2.63 -9.41
CA ALA A 275 14.43 2.47 -8.27
C ALA A 275 14.85 3.83 -7.69
N VAL A 276 15.23 4.78 -8.56
CA VAL A 276 15.57 6.15 -8.18
C VAL A 276 14.36 6.88 -7.61
N ALA A 277 13.23 6.89 -8.32
CA ALA A 277 12.03 7.59 -7.90
C ALA A 277 11.51 7.12 -6.54
N PHE A 278 11.34 5.81 -6.35
CA PHE A 278 10.89 5.26 -5.07
C PHE A 278 11.92 5.40 -3.96
N GLY A 279 13.22 5.32 -4.29
CA GLY A 279 14.30 5.58 -3.34
C GLY A 279 14.25 7.01 -2.79
N LEU A 280 14.11 7.99 -3.66
CA LEU A 280 14.04 9.41 -3.30
C LEU A 280 12.74 9.74 -2.53
N MET A 281 11.59 9.16 -2.93
CA MET A 281 10.35 9.28 -2.19
C MET A 281 10.47 8.72 -0.76
N ARG A 282 11.14 7.59 -0.60
CA ARG A 282 11.37 7.00 0.72
C ARG A 282 12.27 7.84 1.61
N LEU A 283 13.21 8.57 1.03
CA LEU A 283 14.08 9.49 1.73
C LEU A 283 13.40 10.84 2.02
N GLY A 284 12.15 11.04 1.56
CA GLY A 284 11.43 12.32 1.68
C GLY A 284 11.98 13.43 0.78
N LEU A 285 12.86 13.09 -0.18
CA LEU A 285 13.48 14.03 -1.11
C LEU A 285 12.62 14.30 -2.36
N LEU A 286 11.67 13.42 -2.66
CA LEU A 286 10.67 13.60 -3.70
C LEU A 286 9.28 13.37 -3.14
N THR A 287 8.34 14.19 -3.57
CA THR A 287 6.91 13.90 -3.46
C THR A 287 6.43 13.26 -4.76
N PRO A 288 5.36 12.46 -4.74
CA PRO A 288 4.81 11.87 -5.95
C PRO A 288 4.31 12.89 -7.00
N ASP A 289 4.18 14.15 -6.61
CA ASP A 289 3.79 15.25 -7.50
C ASP A 289 4.98 15.91 -8.21
N THR A 290 6.22 15.47 -7.93
CA THR A 290 7.46 16.12 -8.41
C THR A 290 7.86 15.76 -9.84
N GLY A 291 6.98 15.22 -10.66
CA GLY A 291 7.18 15.13 -12.12
C GLY A 291 8.28 14.18 -12.62
N LEU A 292 9.00 13.45 -11.75
CA LEU A 292 9.91 12.41 -12.21
C LEU A 292 9.10 11.21 -12.71
N ILE A 293 8.13 10.76 -11.91
CA ILE A 293 7.12 9.79 -12.32
C ILE A 293 5.74 10.33 -11.92
N GLY A 294 4.79 10.29 -12.85
CA GLY A 294 3.40 10.58 -12.52
C GLY A 294 2.80 9.50 -11.63
N GLN A 295 1.77 9.84 -10.85
CA GLN A 295 1.11 8.87 -9.96
C GLN A 295 0.65 7.63 -10.73
N ALA A 296 -0.02 7.80 -11.88
CA ALA A 296 -0.50 6.68 -12.70
C ALA A 296 0.64 5.78 -13.22
N GLU A 297 1.76 6.37 -13.61
CA GLU A 297 2.95 5.61 -14.03
C GLU A 297 3.54 4.81 -12.85
N GLY A 298 3.67 5.44 -11.68
CA GLY A 298 4.15 4.78 -10.47
C GLY A 298 3.25 3.63 -10.04
N ASP A 299 1.94 3.81 -10.10
CA ASP A 299 0.94 2.79 -9.79
C ASP A 299 1.05 1.59 -10.75
N ASN A 300 1.21 1.87 -12.07
CA ASN A 300 1.39 0.83 -13.08
C ASN A 300 2.70 0.05 -12.88
N ALA A 301 3.79 0.75 -12.57
CA ALA A 301 5.09 0.13 -12.33
C ALA A 301 5.04 -0.78 -11.08
N PHE A 302 4.41 -0.32 -10.03
CA PHE A 302 4.30 -1.08 -8.78
C PHE A 302 3.34 -2.26 -8.92
N THR A 303 2.19 -2.09 -9.58
CA THR A 303 1.25 -3.19 -9.85
C THR A 303 1.92 -4.29 -10.67
N ALA A 304 2.71 -3.92 -11.68
CA ALA A 304 3.47 -4.88 -12.47
C ALA A 304 4.54 -5.61 -11.64
N ALA A 305 5.07 -4.97 -10.59
CA ALA A 305 6.02 -5.58 -9.67
C ALA A 305 5.35 -6.48 -8.64
N ASP A 306 4.21 -6.05 -8.10
CA ASP A 306 3.48 -6.77 -7.06
C ASP A 306 2.88 -8.08 -7.57
N LEU A 307 2.57 -8.15 -8.87
CA LEU A 307 2.14 -9.39 -9.54
C LEU A 307 3.15 -10.56 -9.44
N GLY A 308 4.38 -10.30 -9.00
CA GLY A 308 5.39 -11.31 -8.75
C GLY A 308 5.93 -11.29 -7.33
N SER A 309 5.35 -10.47 -6.44
CA SER A 309 5.81 -10.36 -5.06
C SER A 309 5.30 -11.52 -4.21
N ASP A 310 6.09 -11.86 -3.20
CA ASP A 310 5.76 -12.88 -2.21
C ASP A 310 4.51 -12.47 -1.41
N THR A 311 3.38 -13.11 -1.70
CA THR A 311 2.13 -12.99 -0.96
C THR A 311 2.17 -13.78 0.36
N SER A 312 3.31 -14.39 0.70
CA SER A 312 3.49 -15.25 1.88
C SER A 312 3.08 -14.59 3.21
N SER A 313 3.11 -13.24 3.29
CA SER A 313 2.62 -12.54 4.48
C SER A 313 1.09 -12.55 4.62
N ALA A 314 0.37 -12.78 3.54
CA ALA A 314 -1.09 -12.90 3.54
C ALA A 314 -1.58 -14.30 3.97
N TYR A 315 -0.68 -15.27 3.95
CA TYR A 315 -0.94 -16.68 4.27
C TYR A 315 -0.02 -17.15 5.40
N CYS A 316 -0.36 -18.26 6.03
CA CYS A 316 0.59 -18.97 6.88
C CYS A 316 1.76 -19.49 6.04
N ALA A 317 2.97 -19.55 6.60
CA ALA A 317 4.15 -20.00 5.86
C ALA A 317 3.99 -21.46 5.32
N ARG A 318 3.28 -22.31 6.06
CA ARG A 318 2.94 -23.68 5.66
C ARG A 318 2.08 -23.75 4.39
N ASP A 319 1.31 -22.69 4.08
CA ASP A 319 0.38 -22.62 2.96
C ASP A 319 0.96 -21.91 1.73
N ALA A 320 2.23 -21.52 1.77
CA ALA A 320 2.88 -20.78 0.69
C ALA A 320 2.78 -21.49 -0.69
N HIS A 321 2.78 -22.83 -0.68
CA HIS A 321 2.65 -23.65 -1.89
C HIS A 321 1.19 -23.82 -2.37
N ARG A 322 0.21 -23.37 -1.58
CA ARG A 322 -1.24 -23.49 -1.84
C ARG A 322 -1.87 -22.15 -2.25
N ILE A 323 -1.08 -21.10 -2.35
CA ILE A 323 -1.59 -19.77 -2.69
C ILE A 323 -2.34 -19.85 -4.04
N PRO A 324 -3.62 -19.44 -4.09
CA PRO A 324 -4.39 -19.51 -5.33
C PRO A 324 -3.75 -18.67 -6.43
N ALA A 325 -3.69 -19.20 -7.65
CA ALA A 325 -3.16 -18.48 -8.81
C ALA A 325 -3.87 -17.13 -9.02
N GLU A 326 -5.12 -17.04 -8.63
CA GLU A 326 -5.93 -15.82 -8.69
C GLU A 326 -5.43 -14.75 -7.73
N ASP A 327 -4.85 -15.12 -6.58
CA ASP A 327 -4.27 -14.19 -5.63
C ASP A 327 -2.88 -13.74 -6.07
N THR A 328 -2.13 -14.60 -6.76
CA THR A 328 -0.84 -14.24 -7.38
C THR A 328 -0.99 -13.44 -8.67
N ALA A 329 -2.07 -13.69 -9.41
CA ALA A 329 -2.39 -13.00 -10.66
C ALA A 329 -3.22 -11.72 -10.46
N GLN A 330 -3.38 -11.27 -9.23
CA GLN A 330 -4.30 -10.19 -8.94
C GLN A 330 -3.88 -8.86 -9.55
N ASN A 331 -4.73 -8.45 -10.45
CA ASN A 331 -4.72 -7.16 -11.11
C ASN A 331 -5.41 -6.10 -10.24
N PHE A 332 -4.99 -5.93 -8.99
CA PHE A 332 -5.48 -4.78 -8.23
C PHE A 332 -4.53 -3.60 -8.44
N SER A 333 -5.07 -2.50 -8.88
CA SER A 333 -4.34 -1.25 -8.91
C SER A 333 -4.05 -0.81 -7.48
N PHE A 334 -2.77 -0.68 -7.16
CA PHE A 334 -2.27 -0.19 -5.88
C PHE A 334 -1.47 1.09 -6.13
N SER A 335 -1.74 2.13 -5.36
CA SER A 335 -0.98 3.37 -5.41
C SER A 335 0.01 3.45 -4.25
N PRO A 336 1.30 3.08 -4.47
CA PRO A 336 2.30 3.06 -3.41
C PRO A 336 2.56 4.43 -2.81
N ALA A 337 2.58 5.46 -3.63
CA ALA A 337 2.84 6.81 -3.20
C ALA A 337 1.70 7.36 -2.33
N ALA A 338 0.46 7.21 -2.79
CA ALA A 338 -0.73 7.57 -2.03
C ALA A 338 -0.83 6.74 -0.74
N SER A 339 -0.51 5.45 -0.81
CA SER A 339 -0.46 4.55 0.34
C SER A 339 0.55 5.01 1.40
N LEU A 340 1.78 5.33 0.98
CA LEU A 340 2.80 5.88 1.88
C LEU A 340 2.36 7.19 2.50
N ARG A 341 1.69 8.06 1.74
CA ARG A 341 1.17 9.33 2.24
C ARG A 341 0.09 9.12 3.30
N VAL A 342 -0.88 8.25 3.07
CA VAL A 342 -1.89 7.90 4.07
C VAL A 342 -1.23 7.34 5.33
N GLN A 343 -0.31 6.38 5.19
CA GLN A 343 0.42 5.80 6.33
C GLN A 343 1.22 6.85 7.11
N GLN A 344 1.86 7.80 6.41
CA GLN A 344 2.56 8.90 7.06
C GLN A 344 1.61 9.75 7.89
N THR A 345 0.41 10.06 7.37
CA THR A 345 -0.59 10.82 8.14
C THR A 345 -1.15 10.07 9.36
N VAL A 346 -1.10 8.73 9.36
CA VAL A 346 -1.37 7.94 10.57
C VAL A 346 -0.24 8.11 11.58
N LYS A 347 1.02 7.98 11.14
CA LYS A 347 2.21 8.12 12.00
C LYS A 347 2.31 9.51 12.62
N ASP A 348 1.95 10.53 11.87
CA ASP A 348 2.02 11.94 12.31
C ASP A 348 0.79 12.35 13.13
N SER A 349 -0.23 11.49 13.23
CA SER A 349 -1.46 11.84 13.95
C SER A 349 -1.30 11.73 15.47
N PRO A 350 -1.97 12.58 16.23
CA PRO A 350 -2.03 12.45 17.68
C PRO A 350 -2.76 11.18 18.07
N SER A 351 -2.64 10.81 19.35
CA SER A 351 -3.39 9.68 19.91
C SER A 351 -4.89 9.90 19.81
N ILE A 352 -5.60 8.89 19.34
CA ILE A 352 -7.07 8.85 19.36
C ILE A 352 -7.62 8.06 20.56
N THR A 353 -6.77 7.59 21.44
CA THR A 353 -7.16 6.82 22.63
C THR A 353 -8.23 7.50 23.47
N PRO A 354 -8.17 8.83 23.79
CA PRO A 354 -9.20 9.48 24.58
C PRO A 354 -10.59 9.42 23.95
N GLN A 355 -10.66 9.55 22.62
CA GLN A 355 -11.91 9.49 21.87
C GLN A 355 -12.40 8.05 21.74
N LEU A 356 -11.50 7.11 21.47
CA LEU A 356 -11.83 5.68 21.31
C LEU A 356 -12.40 5.10 22.61
N ARG A 357 -11.92 5.54 23.78
CA ARG A 357 -12.47 5.16 25.10
C ARG A 357 -13.93 5.59 25.31
N GLN A 358 -14.43 6.50 24.49
CA GLN A 358 -15.81 6.95 24.51
C GLN A 358 -16.69 6.20 23.50
N SER A 359 -16.13 5.29 22.72
CA SER A 359 -16.85 4.49 21.75
C SER A 359 -18.02 3.72 22.40
N ARG A 360 -19.14 3.67 21.72
CA ARG A 360 -20.35 2.94 22.15
C ARG A 360 -20.88 2.01 21.07
N THR A 361 -20.32 2.05 19.88
CA THR A 361 -20.72 1.17 18.78
C THR A 361 -20.23 -0.26 19.09
N PRO A 362 -21.12 -1.26 19.22
CA PRO A 362 -20.70 -2.64 19.44
C PRO A 362 -19.70 -3.08 18.41
N ALA A 363 -18.54 -3.56 18.84
CA ALA A 363 -17.45 -3.92 17.96
C ALA A 363 -16.91 -5.33 18.24
N MET A 364 -16.29 -5.92 17.22
CA MET A 364 -15.56 -7.17 17.28
C MET A 364 -14.19 -7.01 16.65
N LEU A 365 -13.18 -7.59 17.26
CA LEU A 365 -11.85 -7.80 16.65
C LEU A 365 -11.78 -9.20 16.05
N MET A 366 -11.19 -9.30 14.86
CA MET A 366 -10.79 -10.57 14.26
C MET A 366 -9.28 -10.57 14.05
N ILE A 367 -8.60 -11.58 14.53
CA ILE A 367 -7.14 -11.72 14.54
C ILE A 367 -6.76 -13.07 13.94
N ALA A 368 -5.84 -13.06 13.00
CA ALA A 368 -5.32 -14.25 12.33
C ALA A 368 -4.15 -14.88 13.08
N GLU A 369 -4.03 -16.20 13.04
CA GLU A 369 -2.94 -16.94 13.69
C GLU A 369 -1.56 -16.51 13.20
N CYS A 370 -1.36 -16.44 11.91
CA CYS A 370 -0.04 -16.25 11.31
C CYS A 370 0.33 -14.78 11.08
N SER A 371 -0.48 -13.83 11.56
CA SER A 371 -0.24 -12.39 11.42
C SER A 371 0.39 -11.79 12.68
N SER A 372 1.70 -11.89 12.81
CA SER A 372 2.42 -11.44 14.02
C SER A 372 2.43 -9.91 14.20
N GLN A 373 2.48 -9.14 13.13
CA GLN A 373 2.56 -7.69 13.20
C GLN A 373 1.26 -7.04 13.68
N VAL A 374 0.14 -7.58 13.25
CA VAL A 374 -1.20 -7.03 13.53
C VAL A 374 -1.62 -7.22 14.98
N ARG A 375 -1.12 -8.26 15.66
CA ARG A 375 -1.52 -8.58 17.05
C ARG A 375 -1.32 -7.41 18.00
N GLN A 376 -0.22 -6.67 17.90
CA GLN A 376 0.06 -5.56 18.80
C GLN A 376 -0.88 -4.38 18.59
N TRP A 377 -1.24 -4.10 17.35
CA TRP A 377 -2.20 -3.06 17.03
C TRP A 377 -3.61 -3.45 17.48
N ALA A 378 -4.02 -4.69 17.21
CA ALA A 378 -5.27 -5.22 17.71
C ALA A 378 -5.36 -5.18 19.25
N THR A 379 -4.27 -5.52 19.94
CA THR A 379 -4.19 -5.40 21.39
C THR A 379 -4.34 -3.96 21.88
N ALA A 380 -3.71 -3.00 21.20
CA ALA A 380 -3.86 -1.59 21.54
C ALA A 380 -5.29 -1.09 21.35
N ILE A 381 -5.99 -1.56 20.32
CA ILE A 381 -7.42 -1.25 20.11
C ILE A 381 -8.26 -1.87 21.21
N LEU A 382 -8.07 -3.16 21.50
CA LEU A 382 -8.81 -3.87 22.55
C LEU A 382 -8.66 -3.18 23.93
N ALA A 383 -7.46 -2.71 24.24
CA ALA A 383 -7.20 -2.02 25.51
C ALA A 383 -7.86 -0.65 25.63
N ASN A 384 -8.30 -0.05 24.54
CA ASN A 384 -8.77 1.34 24.49
C ASN A 384 -10.20 1.51 23.95
N ASP A 385 -10.81 0.48 23.36
CA ASP A 385 -12.20 0.52 22.92
C ASP A 385 -13.08 -0.36 23.83
N PRO A 386 -13.82 0.23 24.78
CA PRO A 386 -14.68 -0.51 25.69
C PRO A 386 -15.91 -1.14 25.02
N ALA A 387 -16.21 -0.76 23.78
CA ALA A 387 -17.33 -1.30 23.02
C ALA A 387 -16.99 -2.61 22.30
N ILE A 388 -15.74 -3.09 22.38
CA ILE A 388 -15.37 -4.40 21.87
C ILE A 388 -15.98 -5.49 22.74
N GLN A 389 -16.92 -6.22 22.14
CA GLN A 389 -17.66 -7.29 22.77
C GLN A 389 -17.02 -8.67 22.56
N ARG A 390 -16.23 -8.80 21.49
CA ARG A 390 -15.61 -10.07 21.09
C ARG A 390 -14.23 -9.84 20.48
N THR A 391 -13.33 -10.76 20.77
CA THR A 391 -12.06 -10.91 20.04
C THR A 391 -12.00 -12.35 19.54
N GLN A 392 -12.20 -12.52 18.25
CA GLN A 392 -12.22 -13.83 17.61
C GLN A 392 -10.89 -14.12 16.96
N TYR A 393 -10.27 -15.20 17.41
CA TYR A 393 -9.02 -15.68 16.88
C TYR A 393 -9.26 -16.71 15.80
N MET A 394 -8.71 -16.45 14.60
CA MET A 394 -8.88 -17.29 13.42
C MET A 394 -7.69 -18.24 13.26
N PRO A 395 -7.82 -19.53 13.63
CA PRO A 395 -6.73 -20.49 13.50
C PRO A 395 -6.50 -20.86 12.03
N GLY A 396 -5.25 -21.13 11.67
CA GLY A 396 -4.87 -21.65 10.37
C GLY A 396 -4.88 -20.61 9.24
N VAL A 397 -5.03 -19.32 9.53
CA VAL A 397 -5.05 -18.28 8.51
C VAL A 397 -3.97 -17.23 8.73
N GLY A 398 -3.50 -16.64 7.64
CA GLY A 398 -2.64 -15.47 7.64
C GLY A 398 -3.43 -14.17 7.59
N HIS A 399 -2.75 -13.08 7.26
CA HIS A 399 -3.35 -11.74 7.21
C HIS A 399 -4.65 -11.68 6.38
N HIS A 400 -4.73 -12.43 5.29
CA HIS A 400 -5.93 -12.53 4.45
C HIS A 400 -6.80 -13.70 4.92
N MET A 401 -7.76 -13.43 5.81
CA MET A 401 -8.52 -14.46 6.51
C MET A 401 -9.51 -15.23 5.63
N TRP A 402 -10.07 -14.62 4.59
CA TRP A 402 -10.95 -15.24 3.58
C TRP A 402 -10.20 -15.51 2.28
N ASN A 403 -9.17 -16.31 2.37
CA ASN A 403 -8.16 -16.53 1.34
C ASN A 403 -8.50 -17.66 0.35
N GLY A 404 -9.68 -18.25 0.46
CA GLY A 404 -10.15 -19.32 -0.43
C GLY A 404 -9.53 -20.69 -0.16
N LEU A 405 -8.67 -20.85 0.85
CA LEU A 405 -8.13 -22.13 1.26
C LEU A 405 -9.05 -22.81 2.27
N ASP A 406 -9.21 -24.13 2.12
CA ASP A 406 -10.04 -24.96 2.99
C ASP A 406 -11.45 -24.33 3.22
N ASP A 407 -11.91 -24.29 4.45
CA ASP A 407 -13.16 -23.67 4.89
C ASP A 407 -13.00 -22.23 5.41
N ASN A 408 -11.88 -21.57 5.14
CA ASN A 408 -11.54 -20.27 5.72
C ASN A 408 -12.61 -19.20 5.45
N ASN A 409 -13.18 -19.19 4.24
CA ASN A 409 -14.23 -18.25 3.89
C ASN A 409 -15.51 -18.50 4.71
N ASP A 410 -15.92 -19.76 4.85
CA ASP A 410 -17.12 -20.13 5.60
C ASP A 410 -16.94 -19.87 7.10
N ARG A 411 -15.78 -20.16 7.66
CA ARG A 411 -15.46 -19.83 9.07
C ARG A 411 -15.46 -18.34 9.33
N ALA A 412 -14.84 -17.54 8.44
CA ALA A 412 -14.85 -16.09 8.56
C ALA A 412 -16.29 -15.55 8.47
N ALA A 413 -17.08 -16.05 7.53
CA ALA A 413 -18.49 -15.68 7.40
C ALA A 413 -19.29 -16.07 8.65
N ALA A 414 -19.10 -17.28 9.20
CA ALA A 414 -19.77 -17.72 10.42
C ALA A 414 -19.45 -16.82 11.63
N VAL A 415 -18.18 -16.43 11.80
CA VAL A 415 -17.75 -15.52 12.87
C VAL A 415 -18.43 -14.14 12.71
N ILE A 416 -18.45 -13.61 11.51
CA ILE A 416 -19.06 -12.32 11.19
C ILE A 416 -20.57 -12.37 11.44
N THR A 417 -21.27 -13.35 10.88
CA THR A 417 -22.71 -13.47 10.99
C THR A 417 -23.15 -13.68 12.44
N ALA A 418 -22.48 -14.55 13.19
CA ALA A 418 -22.79 -14.77 14.61
C ALA A 418 -22.64 -13.47 15.44
N PHE A 419 -21.66 -12.61 15.13
CA PHE A 419 -21.56 -11.31 15.79
C PHE A 419 -22.69 -10.36 15.38
N LEU A 420 -22.98 -10.26 14.10
CA LEU A 420 -24.01 -9.36 13.59
C LEU A 420 -25.42 -9.74 14.07
N GLN A 421 -25.67 -11.02 14.29
CA GLN A 421 -26.95 -11.56 14.77
C GLN A 421 -27.02 -11.70 16.29
N ALA A 422 -25.99 -11.28 17.02
CA ALA A 422 -25.86 -11.43 18.47
C ALA A 422 -25.97 -12.92 18.93
N GLU A 423 -25.55 -13.85 18.10
CA GLU A 423 -25.48 -15.27 18.38
C GLU A 423 -24.19 -15.62 19.17
N PRO A 424 -24.11 -16.80 19.81
CA PRO A 424 -22.90 -17.27 20.44
C PRO A 424 -21.68 -17.25 19.50
N ALA A 425 -20.51 -16.94 20.03
CA ALA A 425 -19.28 -16.93 19.26
C ALA A 425 -18.92 -18.35 18.78
N PRO A 426 -18.70 -18.58 17.47
CA PRO A 426 -18.37 -19.91 16.95
C PRO A 426 -16.92 -20.34 17.26
N LEU A 427 -16.06 -19.39 17.61
CA LEU A 427 -14.69 -19.61 18.03
C LEU A 427 -14.48 -19.09 19.46
N PRO A 428 -13.44 -19.53 20.18
CA PRO A 428 -13.12 -18.97 21.49
C PRO A 428 -13.01 -17.45 21.45
N ASN A 429 -13.59 -16.81 22.48
CA ASN A 429 -13.53 -15.36 22.62
C ASN A 429 -12.44 -14.98 23.60
N TYR A 430 -11.56 -14.07 23.20
CA TYR A 430 -10.42 -13.61 23.99
C TYR A 430 -10.58 -12.13 24.35
N PRO A 431 -11.22 -11.80 25.49
CA PRO A 431 -11.53 -10.43 25.88
C PRO A 431 -10.30 -9.63 26.33
N THR A 432 -9.22 -10.31 26.71
CA THR A 432 -7.98 -9.67 27.16
C THR A 432 -6.77 -10.07 26.32
N ARG A 433 -5.69 -9.27 26.44
CA ARG A 433 -4.43 -9.55 25.73
C ARG A 433 -3.84 -10.90 26.12
N ASP A 434 -3.89 -11.23 27.42
CA ASP A 434 -3.24 -12.42 27.95
C ASP A 434 -3.96 -13.71 27.55
N GLU A 435 -5.21 -13.59 27.15
CA GLU A 435 -6.03 -14.69 26.64
C GLU A 435 -5.89 -14.91 25.13
N ILE A 436 -5.26 -13.98 24.39
CA ILE A 436 -4.97 -14.18 22.97
C ILE A 436 -3.83 -15.19 22.86
N PRO A 437 -4.03 -16.35 22.24
CA PRO A 437 -3.02 -17.39 22.14
C PRO A 437 -1.71 -16.88 21.56
N THR A 438 -0.58 -17.28 22.15
CA THR A 438 0.77 -16.90 21.70
C THR A 438 1.30 -17.88 20.65
N PHE A 439 0.54 -18.20 19.65
CA PHE A 439 0.86 -19.23 18.64
C PHE A 439 2.11 -19.01 17.80
N LEU A 440 2.90 -18.02 18.06
CA LEU A 440 4.00 -17.66 17.17
C LEU A 440 5.36 -18.22 17.55
N HIS A 441 5.44 -19.05 18.59
CA HIS A 441 6.74 -19.58 19.00
C HIS A 441 7.13 -20.90 18.37
N ASP A 442 6.20 -21.66 17.74
CA ASP A 442 6.43 -23.06 17.40
C ASP A 442 6.52 -23.40 15.92
N HIS A 443 6.68 -22.39 15.05
CA HIS A 443 6.98 -22.67 13.64
C HIS A 443 8.33 -22.07 13.26
N LYS A 444 9.39 -22.69 13.84
CA LYS A 444 10.72 -22.66 13.30
C LYS A 444 10.81 -23.55 12.07
#